data_52fa6b19e8ce8ef78d54d9f6d1a6533e
#
_entry.id   52fa6b19e8ce8ef78d54d9f6d1a6533e
#
_cell.length_a   1.000
_cell.length_b   1.000
_cell.length_c   1.000
_cell.angle_alpha   90.00
_cell.angle_beta   90.00
_cell.angle_gamma   90.00
#
_symmetry.space_group_name_H-M   'P 1'
#
loop_
_entity.id
_entity.type
_entity.pdbx_description
1 polymer ?
#
loop_
_entity_poly.entity_id
_entity_poly.type
_entity_poly.pdbx_seq_one_letter_code
_entity_poly.pdbx_strand_id
1 'polypeptide(L)'
;MTRDELLKFHEQITKEARDLMSLKNRDYAGNDGLEPFANFTRVESMGICKTEEGFLVRLTDKMSRLSSFVRSGKLNVKDESFRATCVDVINSMVLLVAYMKDKEEKKAK
;
A
#
# COMPACT_ATOMS: atom_id res chain seq x y z
N MET A 1 11.29 -8.30 -22.65
CA MET A 1 11.43 -8.91 -21.30
C MET A 1 10.87 -10.32 -21.32
N THR A 2 11.65 -11.27 -20.86
CA THR A 2 11.21 -12.65 -20.74
C THR A 2 10.41 -12.83 -19.45
N ARG A 3 9.73 -13.98 -19.36
CA ARG A 3 8.99 -14.34 -18.13
C ARG A 3 9.93 -14.41 -16.92
N ASP A 4 11.10 -14.99 -17.08
CA ASP A 4 12.07 -15.11 -15.99
C ASP A 4 12.56 -13.74 -15.52
N GLU A 5 12.79 -12.83 -16.45
CA GLU A 5 13.18 -11.45 -16.13
C GLU A 5 12.05 -10.73 -15.39
N LEU A 6 10.80 -10.95 -15.79
CA LEU A 6 9.64 -10.38 -15.12
C LEU A 6 9.54 -10.89 -13.68
N LEU A 7 9.73 -12.18 -13.46
CA LEU A 7 9.66 -12.75 -12.12
C LEU A 7 10.80 -12.24 -11.21
N LYS A 8 11.97 -12.04 -11.77
CA LYS A 8 13.08 -11.42 -11.04
C LYS A 8 12.77 -9.99 -10.66
N PHE A 9 12.18 -9.23 -11.59
CA PHE A 9 11.77 -7.86 -11.32
C PHE A 9 10.67 -7.83 -10.23
N HIS A 10 9.75 -8.78 -10.28
CA HIS A 10 8.70 -8.90 -9.26
C HIS A 10 9.32 -9.04 -7.86
N GLU A 11 10.33 -9.89 -7.72
CA GLU A 11 11.04 -10.04 -6.45
C GLU A 11 11.70 -8.74 -6.01
N GLN A 12 12.31 -8.02 -6.93
CA GLN A 12 12.99 -6.75 -6.63
C GLN A 12 12.02 -5.69 -6.15
N ILE A 13 10.92 -5.49 -6.89
CA ILE A 13 9.98 -4.41 -6.57
C ILE A 13 9.16 -4.75 -5.31
N THR A 14 8.82 -6.01 -5.10
CA THR A 14 8.09 -6.40 -3.89
C THR A 14 8.99 -6.33 -2.66
N LYS A 15 10.28 -6.62 -2.80
CA LYS A 15 11.24 -6.40 -1.71
C LYS A 15 11.37 -4.92 -1.36
N GLU A 16 11.47 -4.06 -2.38
CA GLU A 16 11.49 -2.60 -2.19
C GLU A 16 10.23 -2.14 -1.47
N ALA A 17 9.07 -2.63 -1.91
CA ALA A 17 7.79 -2.30 -1.28
C ALA A 17 7.75 -2.76 0.17
N ARG A 18 8.24 -3.96 0.45
CA ARG A 18 8.29 -4.52 1.80
C ARG A 18 9.20 -3.72 2.73
N ASP A 19 10.38 -3.33 2.24
CA ASP A 19 11.33 -2.55 3.03
C ASP A 19 10.73 -1.17 3.36
N LEU A 20 10.07 -0.55 2.39
CA LEU A 20 9.41 0.73 2.59
C LEU A 20 8.24 0.62 3.56
N MET A 21 7.43 -0.43 3.44
CA MET A 21 6.32 -0.69 4.35
C MET A 21 6.81 -0.84 5.79
N SER A 22 7.88 -1.59 6.00
CA SER A 22 8.46 -1.79 7.32
C SER A 22 8.86 -0.46 7.95
N LEU A 23 9.51 0.40 7.17
CA LEU A 23 9.95 1.71 7.63
C LEU A 23 8.76 2.62 7.95
N LYS A 24 7.80 2.73 7.03
CA LYS A 24 6.61 3.58 7.22
C LYS A 24 5.74 3.09 8.37
N ASN A 25 5.56 1.78 8.49
CA ASN A 25 4.75 1.20 9.55
C ASN A 25 5.33 1.53 10.92
N ARG A 26 6.65 1.45 11.06
CA ARG A 26 7.34 1.84 12.29
C ARG A 26 7.05 3.28 12.64
N ASP A 27 7.07 4.17 11.63
CA ASP A 27 6.90 5.61 11.86
C ASP A 27 5.45 6.00 12.18
N TYR A 28 4.47 5.35 11.53
CA TYR A 28 3.07 5.77 11.59
C TYR A 28 2.19 4.95 12.51
N ALA A 29 2.49 3.68 12.71
CA ALA A 29 1.63 2.79 13.48
C ALA A 29 2.11 2.54 14.90
N GLY A 30 3.33 2.95 15.23
CA GLY A 30 3.92 2.76 16.54
C GLY A 30 5.23 2.02 16.48
N ASN A 31 5.94 2.04 17.60
CA ASN A 31 7.34 1.60 17.67
C ASN A 31 7.52 0.09 17.80
N ASP A 32 6.55 -0.58 18.39
CA ASP A 32 6.66 -1.99 18.75
C ASP A 32 6.07 -2.94 17.71
N GLY A 33 5.40 -2.40 16.68
CA GLY A 33 4.81 -3.20 15.64
C GLY A 33 3.58 -4.01 16.05
N LEU A 34 3.06 -3.80 17.25
CA LEU A 34 1.91 -4.54 17.75
C LEU A 34 0.59 -4.14 17.11
N GLU A 35 0.52 -2.92 16.57
CA GLU A 35 -0.68 -2.41 15.92
C GLU A 35 -0.36 -1.87 14.53
N PRO A 36 -0.06 -2.76 13.57
CA PRO A 36 0.38 -2.33 12.24
C PRO A 36 -0.69 -1.57 11.45
N PHE A 37 -1.97 -1.68 11.82
CA PHE A 37 -3.08 -1.03 11.13
C PHE A 37 -3.57 0.25 11.84
N ALA A 38 -2.91 0.68 12.91
CA ALA A 38 -3.38 1.82 13.71
C ALA A 38 -3.61 3.07 12.87
N ASN A 39 -2.76 3.32 11.88
CA ASN A 39 -2.90 4.47 10.99
C ASN A 39 -4.13 4.39 10.09
N PHE A 40 -4.63 3.20 9.84
CA PHE A 40 -5.79 2.96 8.96
C PHE A 40 -7.09 2.81 9.74
N THR A 41 -7.05 2.24 10.94
CA THR A 41 -8.25 2.04 11.75
C THR A 41 -8.74 3.31 12.42
N ARG A 42 -7.94 4.35 12.41
CA ARG A 42 -8.27 5.65 13.03
C ARG A 42 -9.54 6.26 12.46
N VAL A 43 -9.74 6.14 11.14
CA VAL A 43 -10.94 6.69 10.48
C VAL A 43 -12.22 6.00 11.01
N GLU A 44 -12.15 4.74 11.34
CA GLU A 44 -13.28 4.00 11.89
C GLU A 44 -13.51 4.36 13.36
N SER A 45 -12.45 4.45 14.16
CA SER A 45 -12.57 4.84 15.57
C SER A 45 -13.07 6.28 15.72
N MET A 46 -12.84 7.14 14.74
CA MET A 46 -13.36 8.51 14.73
C MET A 46 -14.78 8.60 14.18
N GLY A 47 -15.36 7.49 13.74
CA GLY A 47 -16.73 7.45 13.23
C GLY A 47 -16.90 8.03 11.83
N ILE A 48 -15.80 8.14 11.06
CA ILE A 48 -15.85 8.72 9.72
C ILE A 48 -16.32 7.70 8.68
N CYS A 49 -15.69 6.52 8.65
CA CYS A 49 -16.04 5.44 7.74
C CYS A 49 -15.42 4.14 8.24
N LYS A 50 -15.76 3.04 7.60
CA LYS A 50 -15.12 1.75 7.88
C LYS A 50 -13.66 1.80 7.42
N THR A 51 -12.79 1.05 8.06
CA THR A 51 -11.37 1.00 7.72
C THR A 51 -11.16 0.61 6.25
N GLU A 52 -11.87 -0.42 5.77
CA GLU A 52 -11.75 -0.87 4.37
C GLU A 52 -12.19 0.21 3.39
N GLU A 53 -13.17 1.04 3.75
CA GLU A 53 -13.57 2.19 2.94
C GLU A 53 -12.47 3.25 2.92
N GLY A 54 -11.81 3.46 4.04
CA GLY A 54 -10.67 4.38 4.14
C GLY A 54 -9.52 3.99 3.23
N PHE A 55 -9.26 2.69 3.10
CA PHE A 55 -8.26 2.20 2.14
C PHE A 55 -8.61 2.60 0.71
N LEU A 56 -9.88 2.45 0.33
CA LEU A 56 -10.32 2.82 -1.02
C LEU A 56 -10.21 4.32 -1.27
N VAL A 57 -10.56 5.13 -0.27
CA VAL A 57 -10.42 6.59 -0.37
C VAL A 57 -8.96 6.98 -0.63
N ARG A 58 -8.02 6.40 0.09
CA ARG A 58 -6.59 6.65 -0.12
C ARG A 58 -6.13 6.22 -1.51
N LEU A 59 -6.69 5.11 -2.01
CA LEU A 59 -6.37 4.63 -3.35
C LEU A 59 -6.80 5.61 -4.44
N THR A 60 -7.90 6.34 -4.27
CA THR A 60 -8.33 7.32 -5.27
C THR A 60 -7.27 8.38 -5.50
N ASP A 61 -6.57 8.81 -4.46
CA ASP A 61 -5.48 9.77 -4.59
C ASP A 61 -4.33 9.18 -5.42
N LYS A 62 -3.96 7.94 -5.16
CA LYS A 62 -2.89 7.26 -5.91
C LYS A 62 -3.28 7.06 -7.37
N MET A 63 -4.53 6.67 -7.61
CA MET A 63 -5.05 6.50 -8.98
C MET A 63 -5.08 7.82 -9.73
N SER A 64 -5.43 8.91 -9.06
CA SER A 64 -5.38 10.25 -9.65
C SER A 64 -3.97 10.62 -10.10
N ARG A 65 -2.97 10.33 -9.27
CA ARG A 65 -1.56 10.56 -9.62
C ARG A 65 -1.12 9.72 -10.80
N LEU A 66 -1.47 8.43 -10.80
CA LEU A 66 -1.15 7.54 -11.93
C LEU A 66 -1.79 8.03 -13.21
N SER A 67 -3.04 8.47 -13.15
CA SER A 67 -3.75 9.04 -14.28
C SER A 67 -3.03 10.26 -14.86
N SER A 68 -2.50 11.12 -13.99
CA SER A 68 -1.72 12.30 -14.40
C SER A 68 -0.43 11.89 -15.11
N PHE A 69 0.27 10.88 -14.62
CA PHE A 69 1.48 10.37 -15.27
C PHE A 69 1.18 9.81 -16.66
N VAL A 70 0.09 9.07 -16.79
CA VAL A 70 -0.35 8.53 -18.08
C VAL A 70 -0.64 9.65 -19.07
N ARG A 71 -1.37 10.67 -18.65
CA ARG A 71 -1.75 11.80 -19.51
C ARG A 71 -0.55 12.62 -19.95
N SER A 72 0.43 12.81 -19.08
CA SER A 72 1.62 13.60 -19.39
C SER A 72 2.71 12.81 -20.10
N GLY A 73 2.54 11.48 -20.22
CA GLY A 73 3.55 10.60 -20.80
C GLY A 73 4.75 10.35 -19.91
N LYS A 74 4.70 10.74 -18.64
CA LYS A 74 5.81 10.59 -17.70
C LYS A 74 5.78 9.24 -17.00
N LEU A 75 5.84 8.17 -17.80
CA LEU A 75 5.79 6.78 -17.33
C LEU A 75 7.18 6.14 -17.28
N ASN A 76 8.20 6.93 -17.03
CA ASN A 76 9.57 6.43 -16.99
C ASN A 76 9.82 5.72 -15.65
N VAL A 77 10.30 4.48 -15.71
CA VAL A 77 10.65 3.68 -14.52
C VAL A 77 11.72 4.37 -13.66
N LYS A 78 12.54 5.21 -14.28
CA LYS A 78 13.54 6.02 -13.58
C LYS A 78 12.91 7.24 -12.89
N ASP A 79 11.69 7.59 -13.24
CA ASP A 79 10.97 8.64 -12.54
C ASP A 79 10.54 8.12 -11.17
N GLU A 80 11.18 8.64 -10.16
CA GLU A 80 10.97 8.20 -8.78
C GLU A 80 9.50 8.39 -8.34
N SER A 81 8.86 9.46 -8.80
CA SER A 81 7.47 9.77 -8.45
C SER A 81 6.49 8.72 -8.99
N PHE A 82 6.66 8.30 -10.25
CA PHE A 82 5.83 7.25 -10.84
C PHE A 82 6.06 5.92 -10.12
N ARG A 83 7.32 5.52 -9.98
CA ARG A 83 7.68 4.27 -9.32
C ARG A 83 7.18 4.24 -7.88
N ALA A 84 7.39 5.33 -7.13
CA ALA A 84 6.96 5.42 -5.74
C ALA A 84 5.44 5.29 -5.60
N THR A 85 4.68 5.89 -6.51
CA THR A 85 3.22 5.77 -6.50
C THR A 85 2.78 4.33 -6.73
N CYS A 86 3.41 3.62 -7.67
CA CYS A 86 3.12 2.21 -7.92
C CYS A 86 3.45 1.34 -6.70
N VAL A 87 4.58 1.59 -6.05
CA VAL A 87 4.97 0.88 -4.84
C VAL A 87 3.95 1.12 -3.72
N ASP A 88 3.47 2.36 -3.57
CA ASP A 88 2.43 2.67 -2.59
C ASP A 88 1.13 1.90 -2.87
N VAL A 89 0.76 1.74 -4.14
CA VAL A 89 -0.42 0.94 -4.51
C VAL A 89 -0.21 -0.53 -4.15
N ILE A 90 0.96 -1.08 -4.44
CA ILE A 90 1.30 -2.46 -4.06
C ILE A 90 1.11 -2.64 -2.54
N ASN A 91 1.69 -1.74 -1.76
CA ASN A 91 1.62 -1.81 -0.31
C ASN A 91 0.19 -1.63 0.21
N SER A 92 -0.59 -0.74 -0.41
CA SER A 92 -1.99 -0.54 -0.03
C SER A 92 -2.80 -1.81 -0.22
N MET A 93 -2.57 -2.55 -1.30
CA MET A 93 -3.27 -3.80 -1.56
C MET A 93 -2.87 -4.88 -0.57
N VAL A 94 -1.59 -5.00 -0.26
CA VAL A 94 -1.12 -5.96 0.74
C VAL A 94 -1.72 -5.65 2.11
N LEU A 95 -1.73 -4.38 2.50
CA LEU A 95 -2.29 -3.95 3.79
C LEU A 95 -3.80 -4.22 3.87
N LEU A 96 -4.53 -3.96 2.78
CA LEU A 96 -5.97 -4.21 2.76
C LEU A 96 -6.28 -5.70 2.93
N VAL A 97 -5.59 -6.57 2.19
CA VAL A 97 -5.79 -8.02 2.31
C VAL A 97 -5.41 -8.49 3.72
N ALA A 98 -4.29 -8.00 4.24
CA ALA A 98 -3.84 -8.36 5.58
C ALA A 98 -4.83 -7.91 6.65
N TYR A 99 -5.37 -6.69 6.53
CA TYR A 99 -6.37 -6.17 7.45
C TYR A 99 -7.63 -7.04 7.45
N MET A 100 -8.12 -7.39 6.26
CA MET A 100 -9.32 -8.24 6.14
C MET A 100 -9.08 -9.63 6.71
N LYS A 101 -7.89 -10.19 6.49
CA LYS A 101 -7.51 -11.48 7.08
C LYS A 101 -7.49 -11.40 8.60
N ASP A 102 -6.89 -10.37 9.17
CA ASP A 102 -6.81 -10.17 10.61
C ASP A 102 -8.20 -10.01 11.21
N LYS A 103 -9.07 -9.26 10.55
CA LYS A 103 -10.46 -9.06 10.96
C LYS A 103 -11.25 -10.37 10.99
N GLU A 104 -11.08 -11.21 9.96
CA GLU A 104 -11.72 -12.53 9.89
C GLU A 104 -11.23 -13.45 11.02
N GLU A 105 -9.93 -13.49 11.26
CA GLU A 105 -9.35 -14.32 12.32
C GLU A 105 -9.84 -13.91 13.69
N LYS A 106 -9.97 -12.62 13.96
CA LYS A 106 -10.51 -12.10 15.22
C LYS A 106 -11.99 -12.41 15.38
N LYS A 107 -12.74 -12.39 14.28
CA LYS A 107 -14.16 -12.70 14.28
C LYS A 107 -14.43 -14.19 14.51
N ALA A 108 -13.52 -15.06 14.07
CA ALA A 108 -13.63 -16.51 14.22
C ALA A 108 -13.33 -16.98 15.65
N LYS A 109 -12.73 -16.14 16.47
CA LYS A 109 -12.50 -16.40 17.87
C LYS A 109 -13.70 -15.93 18.70
#